data_867c1dcbe2d6a85a0183c1242eec9f36
#
_entry.id   867c1dcbe2d6a85a0183c1242eec9f36
#
_cell.length_a   1.000
_cell.length_b   1.000
_cell.length_c   1.000
_cell.angle_alpha   90.00
_cell.angle_beta   90.00
_cell.angle_gamma   90.00
#
_symmetry.space_group_name_H-M   'P 1'
#
loop_
_entity.id
_entity.type
_entity.pdbx_description
1 polymer ?
#
loop_
_entity_poly.entity_id
_entity_poly.type
_entity_poly.pdbx_seq_one_letter_code
_entity_poly.pdbx_strand_id
1 'polypeptide(L)'
;MNKKVITVALALVLAGGSYAQNDATKKKVKAYMVSDAHLDTQWNWDIQTTINEYVWNTISQNLFLLKKYPEYIFNFEGGVKYAWMKEYYPEQYEEMKKFIEEGRWHIAGSSWEANDVLVPSVESSIRNIMLGQTYYRQEFGKEGTDIFLPDCFGFGWTLPTIATHCGLIGFSSQKLDWRNHPFYENSKHPFTIGLWKGVDGKQVMLAHGYDYGRRWDSEDLSKNKDLEELAKHTPLNTLYRYYGTGDIGGSPTLGSVRSVELGIKGNGPVEVISATSDQLFKDYLPFNNHPELPVFDGELLMDVHGTGCYTSQAAMKLYNRQNEQLGDAAERAAVAAEWLGTAIYPQHTLTEAWKRFIFHQFHDDLTGTSIPRAYEFSWNDELISLKQFSQALTSSVNAIAGQMDTRVKG
;
A
#
# COMPACT_ATOMS: atom_id res chain seq x y z
N MET A 1 -29.40 -1.63 -85.59
CA MET A 1 -29.80 -2.77 -84.80
C MET A 1 -28.85 -2.93 -83.67
N ASN A 2 -29.42 -2.82 -82.52
CA ASN A 2 -29.15 -3.24 -81.14
C ASN A 2 -27.92 -2.67 -80.41
N LYS A 3 -28.17 -1.48 -79.86
CA LYS A 3 -27.57 -0.97 -78.63
C LYS A 3 -28.20 -1.73 -77.43
N LYS A 4 -27.59 -2.73 -76.89
CA LYS A 4 -27.98 -3.34 -75.59
C LYS A 4 -27.03 -4.48 -75.13
N VAL A 5 -25.74 -4.26 -75.05
CA VAL A 5 -24.84 -5.26 -74.37
C VAL A 5 -23.58 -4.58 -73.74
N ILE A 6 -23.63 -3.37 -73.22
CA ILE A 6 -22.51 -2.76 -72.52
C ILE A 6 -22.99 -2.08 -71.22
N THR A 7 -23.75 -2.76 -70.38
CA THR A 7 -24.13 -2.18 -69.09
C THR A 7 -24.22 -3.24 -67.96
N VAL A 8 -23.54 -4.35 -68.05
CA VAL A 8 -23.54 -5.39 -66.98
C VAL A 8 -22.13 -5.72 -66.46
N ALA A 9 -21.05 -5.18 -67.06
CA ALA A 9 -19.70 -5.54 -66.61
C ALA A 9 -19.02 -4.53 -65.66
N LEU A 10 -19.73 -3.46 -65.22
CA LEU A 10 -19.14 -2.42 -64.34
C LEU A 10 -19.70 -2.43 -62.89
N ALA A 11 -20.56 -3.36 -62.55
CA ALA A 11 -21.19 -3.45 -61.24
C ALA A 11 -20.61 -4.54 -60.30
N LEU A 12 -19.60 -5.28 -60.75
CA LEU A 12 -19.02 -6.43 -59.98
C LEU A 12 -17.59 -6.18 -59.49
N VAL A 13 -17.02 -5.00 -59.65
CA VAL A 13 -15.67 -4.65 -59.15
C VAL A 13 -15.70 -3.71 -57.95
N LEU A 14 -16.86 -3.25 -57.50
CA LEU A 14 -17.00 -2.35 -56.33
C LEU A 14 -17.52 -3.05 -55.04
N ALA A 15 -17.69 -4.36 -55.05
CA ALA A 15 -18.18 -5.10 -53.87
C ALA A 15 -17.07 -5.95 -53.16
N GLY A 16 -15.82 -5.87 -53.62
CA GLY A 16 -14.68 -6.62 -53.07
C GLY A 16 -13.73 -5.84 -52.17
N GLY A 17 -14.04 -4.57 -51.87
CA GLY A 17 -13.09 -3.67 -51.19
C GLY A 17 -13.47 -3.21 -49.78
N SER A 18 -14.37 -3.90 -49.06
CA SER A 18 -14.85 -3.42 -47.75
C SER A 18 -14.77 -4.42 -46.60
N TYR A 19 -13.92 -5.42 -46.68
CA TYR A 19 -13.74 -6.39 -45.57
C TYR A 19 -12.31 -6.44 -45.02
N ALA A 20 -11.48 -5.48 -45.26
CA ALA A 20 -10.11 -5.43 -44.74
C ALA A 20 -9.76 -4.09 -44.07
N GLN A 21 -10.70 -3.44 -43.40
CA GLN A 21 -10.44 -2.16 -42.74
C GLN A 21 -11.26 -1.96 -41.47
N ASN A 22 -11.21 -2.95 -40.56
CA ASN A 22 -11.77 -2.78 -39.21
C ASN A 22 -10.96 -3.47 -38.11
N ASP A 23 -9.66 -3.68 -38.30
CA ASP A 23 -8.82 -4.32 -37.25
C ASP A 23 -7.66 -3.43 -36.74
N ALA A 24 -7.63 -2.15 -37.11
CA ALA A 24 -6.52 -1.25 -36.81
C ALA A 24 -6.76 -0.28 -35.63
N THR A 25 -7.85 -0.44 -34.85
CA THR A 25 -8.16 0.49 -33.74
C THR A 25 -8.68 -0.19 -32.46
N LYS A 26 -8.50 -1.50 -32.27
CA LYS A 26 -8.69 -2.03 -30.92
C LYS A 26 -7.55 -1.51 -30.05
N LYS A 27 -7.86 -0.54 -29.16
CA LYS A 27 -6.93 -0.03 -28.15
C LYS A 27 -6.39 -1.24 -27.38
N LYS A 28 -5.07 -1.44 -27.40
CA LYS A 28 -4.44 -2.53 -26.61
C LYS A 28 -4.83 -2.41 -25.15
N VAL A 29 -5.01 -3.55 -24.49
CA VAL A 29 -5.13 -3.61 -23.06
C VAL A 29 -3.80 -3.21 -22.43
N LYS A 30 -3.79 -2.31 -21.47
CA LYS A 30 -2.59 -1.92 -20.73
C LYS A 30 -2.60 -2.59 -19.36
N ALA A 31 -1.60 -3.41 -19.06
CA ALA A 31 -1.47 -4.13 -17.80
C ALA A 31 -0.27 -3.63 -16.99
N TYR A 32 -0.53 -2.93 -15.91
CA TYR A 32 0.46 -2.53 -14.91
C TYR A 32 0.71 -3.70 -13.97
N MET A 33 1.84 -4.37 -14.16
CA MET A 33 2.25 -5.53 -13.38
C MET A 33 3.08 -5.06 -12.18
N VAL A 34 2.48 -5.09 -11.01
CA VAL A 34 3.07 -4.62 -9.76
C VAL A 34 3.54 -5.84 -8.97
N SER A 35 4.86 -6.07 -8.97
CA SER A 35 5.44 -7.13 -8.15
C SER A 35 5.39 -6.74 -6.68
N ASP A 36 5.17 -7.71 -5.81
CA ASP A 36 5.27 -7.51 -4.38
C ASP A 36 5.81 -8.73 -3.63
N ALA A 37 6.11 -8.53 -2.36
CA ALA A 37 6.37 -9.56 -1.38
C ALA A 37 5.84 -9.07 -0.05
N HIS A 38 4.50 -9.03 0.08
CA HIS A 38 3.86 -8.62 1.32
C HIS A 38 4.41 -9.42 2.50
N LEU A 39 4.84 -8.73 3.55
CA LEU A 39 5.49 -9.31 4.70
C LEU A 39 4.79 -8.87 5.98
N ASP A 40 4.09 -9.82 6.61
CA ASP A 40 3.56 -9.62 7.94
C ASP A 40 4.69 -9.55 8.96
N THR A 41 4.72 -8.46 9.72
CA THR A 41 5.77 -8.23 10.71
C THR A 41 5.68 -9.20 11.89
N GLN A 42 4.48 -9.68 12.17
CA GLN A 42 4.18 -10.89 12.94
C GLN A 42 2.73 -11.32 12.64
N TRP A 43 2.45 -12.61 12.71
CA TRP A 43 1.11 -13.19 12.49
C TRP A 43 1.07 -14.62 13.05
N ASN A 44 1.37 -15.63 12.20
CA ASN A 44 1.56 -17.03 12.63
C ASN A 44 2.98 -17.31 13.16
N TRP A 45 3.75 -16.27 13.34
CA TRP A 45 5.11 -16.25 13.88
C TRP A 45 5.34 -14.91 14.61
N ASP A 46 6.46 -14.83 15.32
CA ASP A 46 6.88 -13.63 16.02
C ASP A 46 7.85 -12.77 15.21
N ILE A 47 8.08 -11.55 15.70
CA ILE A 47 8.98 -10.56 15.08
C ILE A 47 10.41 -11.08 14.91
N GLN A 48 10.89 -11.98 15.79
CA GLN A 48 12.24 -12.52 15.70
C GLN A 48 12.38 -13.42 14.46
N THR A 49 11.37 -14.23 14.17
CA THR A 49 11.30 -15.02 12.94
C THR A 49 11.28 -14.12 11.71
N THR A 50 10.48 -13.04 11.74
CA THR A 50 10.43 -12.07 10.65
C THR A 50 11.80 -11.48 10.36
N ILE A 51 12.51 -11.00 11.37
CA ILE A 51 13.84 -10.40 11.19
C ILE A 51 14.85 -11.45 10.69
N ASN A 52 14.89 -12.63 11.32
CA ASN A 52 15.92 -13.64 11.03
C ASN A 52 15.72 -14.35 9.69
N GLU A 53 14.48 -14.55 9.25
CA GLU A 53 14.19 -15.35 8.06
C GLU A 53 13.57 -14.51 6.93
N TYR A 54 12.46 -13.84 7.19
CA TYR A 54 11.65 -13.26 6.11
C TYR A 54 12.21 -11.96 5.57
N VAL A 55 12.80 -11.11 6.41
CA VAL A 55 13.52 -9.91 5.97
C VAL A 55 14.74 -10.31 5.15
N TRP A 56 15.50 -11.31 5.60
CA TRP A 56 16.64 -11.86 4.85
C TRP A 56 16.22 -12.41 3.50
N ASN A 57 15.17 -13.25 3.48
CA ASN A 57 14.66 -13.82 2.25
C ASN A 57 14.22 -12.73 1.26
N THR A 58 13.53 -11.71 1.77
CA THR A 58 13.03 -10.61 0.95
C THR A 58 14.17 -9.82 0.30
N ILE A 59 15.15 -9.38 1.07
CA ILE A 59 16.24 -8.58 0.53
C ILE A 59 17.14 -9.41 -0.41
N SER A 60 17.53 -10.61 -0.01
CA SER A 60 18.47 -11.43 -0.79
C SER A 60 17.88 -11.92 -2.10
N GLN A 61 16.62 -12.38 -2.10
CA GLN A 61 15.96 -12.89 -3.30
C GLN A 61 15.68 -11.78 -4.31
N ASN A 62 15.24 -10.60 -3.85
CA ASN A 62 14.98 -9.50 -4.77
C ASN A 62 16.26 -8.87 -5.32
N LEU A 63 17.34 -8.78 -4.56
CA LEU A 63 18.65 -8.40 -5.10
C LEU A 63 19.11 -9.35 -6.20
N PHE A 64 18.89 -10.66 -6.03
CA PHE A 64 19.17 -11.62 -7.09
C PHE A 64 18.33 -11.40 -8.35
N LEU A 65 17.02 -11.17 -8.20
CA LEU A 65 16.12 -10.93 -9.32
C LEU A 65 16.44 -9.62 -10.06
N LEU A 66 16.72 -8.54 -9.34
CA LEU A 66 17.08 -7.24 -9.87
C LEU A 66 18.40 -7.30 -10.70
N LYS A 67 19.38 -8.07 -10.24
CA LYS A 67 20.61 -8.30 -10.99
C LYS A 67 20.38 -9.11 -12.27
N LYS A 68 19.44 -10.03 -12.25
CA LYS A 68 19.20 -10.98 -13.34
C LYS A 68 18.26 -10.45 -14.41
N TYR A 69 17.25 -9.65 -14.04
CA TYR A 69 16.19 -9.18 -14.91
C TYR A 69 16.16 -7.65 -14.97
N PRO A 70 16.64 -7.04 -16.07
CA PRO A 70 16.73 -5.56 -16.18
C PRO A 70 15.39 -4.84 -16.10
N GLU A 71 14.32 -5.46 -16.61
CA GLU A 71 12.97 -4.89 -16.61
C GLU A 71 12.21 -5.11 -15.29
N TYR A 72 12.78 -5.85 -14.34
CA TYR A 72 12.14 -6.14 -13.08
C TYR A 72 12.12 -4.92 -12.17
N ILE A 73 10.93 -4.54 -11.72
CA ILE A 73 10.69 -3.56 -10.66
C ILE A 73 10.10 -4.31 -9.48
N PHE A 74 10.66 -4.11 -8.29
CA PHE A 74 10.17 -4.67 -7.04
C PHE A 74 9.53 -3.56 -6.19
N ASN A 75 8.34 -3.83 -5.64
CA ASN A 75 7.62 -2.92 -4.77
C ASN A 75 7.60 -3.49 -3.36
N PHE A 76 8.02 -2.69 -2.37
CA PHE A 76 8.06 -3.14 -0.98
C PHE A 76 7.64 -2.03 -0.03
N GLU A 77 6.75 -2.33 0.92
CA GLU A 77 6.13 -1.39 1.84
C GLU A 77 6.68 -1.49 3.27
N GLY A 78 6.47 -0.43 4.06
CA GLY A 78 6.73 -0.40 5.50
C GLY A 78 8.14 0.05 5.89
N GLY A 79 8.27 1.29 6.37
CA GLY A 79 9.56 1.90 6.75
C GLY A 79 10.32 1.11 7.82
N VAL A 80 9.61 0.46 8.73
CA VAL A 80 10.20 -0.36 9.79
C VAL A 80 10.98 -1.56 9.21
N LYS A 81 10.49 -2.17 8.14
CA LYS A 81 11.14 -3.31 7.48
C LYS A 81 12.49 -2.88 6.86
N TYR A 82 12.53 -1.68 6.26
CA TYR A 82 13.79 -1.09 5.78
C TYR A 82 14.75 -0.75 6.93
N ALA A 83 14.22 -0.30 8.08
CA ALA A 83 15.04 -0.06 9.26
C ALA A 83 15.69 -1.36 9.77
N TRP A 84 14.95 -2.46 9.79
CA TRP A 84 15.52 -3.78 10.12
C TRP A 84 16.54 -4.26 9.08
N MET A 85 16.29 -4.06 7.78
CA MET A 85 17.29 -4.36 6.75
C MET A 85 18.60 -3.60 7.00
N LYS A 86 18.50 -2.31 7.35
CA LYS A 86 19.67 -1.48 7.68
C LYS A 86 20.41 -1.98 8.91
N GLU A 87 19.69 -2.38 9.95
CA GLU A 87 20.27 -2.81 11.22
C GLU A 87 20.90 -4.20 11.13
N TYR A 88 20.21 -5.17 10.54
CA TYR A 88 20.59 -6.58 10.59
C TYR A 88 21.31 -7.06 9.33
N TYR A 89 21.15 -6.39 8.18
CA TYR A 89 21.70 -6.76 6.87
C TYR A 89 22.32 -5.58 6.14
N PRO A 90 23.28 -4.87 6.76
CA PRO A 90 23.79 -3.58 6.25
C PRO A 90 24.45 -3.66 4.87
N GLU A 91 25.13 -4.75 4.55
CA GLU A 91 25.76 -4.92 3.22
C GLU A 91 24.71 -5.00 2.11
N GLN A 92 23.67 -5.83 2.30
CA GLN A 92 22.57 -5.98 1.36
C GLN A 92 21.73 -4.70 1.29
N TYR A 93 21.59 -3.98 2.40
CA TYR A 93 20.91 -2.69 2.46
C TYR A 93 21.61 -1.64 1.57
N GLU A 94 22.93 -1.52 1.63
CA GLU A 94 23.68 -0.62 0.76
C GLU A 94 23.60 -1.03 -0.72
N GLU A 95 23.49 -2.30 -1.01
CA GLU A 95 23.27 -2.77 -2.38
C GLU A 95 21.84 -2.45 -2.85
N MET A 96 20.83 -2.66 -2.00
CA MET A 96 19.44 -2.33 -2.28
C MET A 96 19.26 -0.84 -2.60
N LYS A 97 19.94 0.07 -1.89
CA LYS A 97 19.89 1.52 -2.13
C LYS A 97 20.22 1.89 -3.57
N LYS A 98 21.15 1.18 -4.21
CA LYS A 98 21.48 1.40 -5.64
C LYS A 98 20.29 1.14 -6.54
N PHE A 99 19.53 0.07 -6.27
CA PHE A 99 18.32 -0.25 -7.02
C PHE A 99 17.17 0.71 -6.70
N ILE A 100 17.11 1.29 -5.50
CA ILE A 100 16.19 2.38 -5.17
C ILE A 100 16.54 3.64 -5.99
N GLU A 101 17.81 3.98 -6.11
CA GLU A 101 18.28 5.11 -6.95
C GLU A 101 17.92 4.89 -8.42
N GLU A 102 18.13 3.69 -8.95
CA GLU A 102 17.73 3.27 -10.30
C GLU A 102 16.20 3.26 -10.53
N GLY A 103 15.39 3.33 -9.48
CA GLY A 103 13.93 3.22 -9.55
C GLY A 103 13.41 1.81 -9.76
N ARG A 104 14.25 0.78 -9.59
CA ARG A 104 13.89 -0.63 -9.76
C ARG A 104 13.54 -1.35 -8.46
N TRP A 105 13.99 -0.86 -7.32
CA TRP A 105 13.41 -1.18 -6.02
C TRP A 105 12.56 0.03 -5.61
N HIS A 106 11.24 -0.12 -5.73
CA HIS A 106 10.30 0.95 -5.43
C HIS A 106 9.81 0.86 -3.98
N ILE A 107 9.80 2.01 -3.31
CA ILE A 107 9.23 2.16 -1.98
C ILE A 107 7.71 2.29 -2.18
N ALA A 108 6.98 1.20 -1.99
CA ALA A 108 5.53 1.17 -2.13
C ALA A 108 4.86 1.76 -0.88
N GLY A 109 3.84 2.57 -1.09
CA GLY A 109 3.14 3.25 0.01
C GLY A 109 3.99 4.32 0.68
N SER A 110 3.46 4.85 1.77
CA SER A 110 4.03 6.01 2.46
C SER A 110 4.27 5.76 3.94
N SER A 111 3.87 4.61 4.45
CA SER A 111 3.70 4.32 5.87
C SER A 111 4.97 3.83 6.55
N TRP A 112 5.05 4.04 7.87
CA TRP A 112 6.02 3.36 8.73
C TRP A 112 5.74 1.87 8.80
N GLU A 113 4.44 1.49 8.92
CA GLU A 113 3.98 0.09 8.87
C GLU A 113 2.63 0.00 8.13
N ALA A 114 2.30 -1.19 7.61
CA ALA A 114 1.01 -1.51 6.97
C ALA A 114 -0.09 -1.69 8.04
N ASN A 115 -0.50 -0.57 8.62
CA ASN A 115 -1.42 -0.54 9.75
C ASN A 115 -2.86 -0.80 9.33
N ASP A 116 -3.63 -1.36 10.27
CA ASP A 116 -5.08 -1.22 10.26
C ASP A 116 -5.48 0.26 10.15
N VAL A 117 -6.54 0.56 9.44
CA VAL A 117 -7.01 1.93 9.18
C VAL A 117 -8.47 2.14 9.60
N LEU A 118 -9.01 1.24 10.42
CA LEU A 118 -10.34 1.34 11.00
C LEU A 118 -10.31 1.67 12.50
N VAL A 119 -9.39 1.05 13.26
CA VAL A 119 -9.29 1.24 14.71
C VAL A 119 -8.44 2.45 15.10
N PRO A 120 -7.28 2.71 14.45
CA PRO A 120 -6.44 3.86 14.77
C PRO A 120 -7.17 5.20 14.60
N SER A 121 -6.79 6.16 15.44
CA SER A 121 -7.26 7.55 15.28
C SER A 121 -6.71 8.17 13.99
N VAL A 122 -7.37 9.24 13.52
CA VAL A 122 -6.88 10.04 12.38
C VAL A 122 -5.45 10.53 12.61
N GLU A 123 -5.15 10.96 13.84
CA GLU A 123 -3.81 11.42 14.25
C GLU A 123 -2.77 10.29 14.07
N SER A 124 -3.06 9.08 14.55
CA SER A 124 -2.18 7.92 14.38
C SER A 124 -1.94 7.59 12.91
N SER A 125 -2.99 7.62 12.11
CA SER A 125 -2.89 7.35 10.66
C SER A 125 -2.02 8.39 9.94
N ILE A 126 -2.16 9.68 10.28
CA ILE A 126 -1.31 10.74 9.75
C ILE A 126 0.15 10.54 10.20
N ARG A 127 0.37 10.20 11.48
CA ARG A 127 1.71 9.96 12.01
C ARG A 127 2.39 8.74 11.40
N ASN A 128 1.64 7.69 11.12
CA ASN A 128 2.16 6.53 10.41
C ASN A 128 2.74 6.92 9.04
N ILE A 129 2.00 7.72 8.27
CA ILE A 129 2.47 8.28 6.99
C ILE A 129 3.67 9.21 7.22
N MET A 130 3.59 10.12 8.19
CA MET A 130 4.66 11.09 8.48
C MET A 130 5.97 10.40 8.88
N LEU A 131 5.91 9.36 9.71
CA LEU A 131 7.09 8.59 10.13
C LEU A 131 7.71 7.83 8.95
N GLY A 132 6.89 7.18 8.12
CA GLY A 132 7.35 6.51 6.91
C GLY A 132 8.01 7.48 5.94
N GLN A 133 7.33 8.56 5.57
CA GLN A 133 7.85 9.59 4.67
C GLN A 133 9.14 10.24 5.20
N THR A 134 9.21 10.50 6.52
CA THR A 134 10.42 11.08 7.13
C THR A 134 11.59 10.11 7.01
N TYR A 135 11.37 8.82 7.29
CA TYR A 135 12.38 7.79 7.15
C TYR A 135 12.86 7.66 5.69
N TYR A 136 11.93 7.56 4.74
CA TYR A 136 12.26 7.42 3.31
C TYR A 136 13.02 8.63 2.77
N ARG A 137 12.66 9.83 3.18
CA ARG A 137 13.36 11.06 2.80
C ARG A 137 14.79 11.09 3.36
N GLN A 138 14.96 10.70 4.62
CA GLN A 138 16.27 10.69 5.28
C GLN A 138 17.21 9.63 4.73
N GLU A 139 16.68 8.43 4.44
CA GLU A 139 17.50 7.30 4.02
C GLU A 139 17.72 7.24 2.49
N PHE A 140 16.75 7.64 1.71
CA PHE A 140 16.73 7.44 0.26
C PHE A 140 16.55 8.73 -0.55
N GLY A 141 16.27 9.86 0.09
CA GLY A 141 15.93 11.10 -0.62
C GLY A 141 14.64 11.01 -1.43
N LYS A 142 13.75 10.08 -1.10
CA LYS A 142 12.51 9.79 -1.83
C LYS A 142 11.31 9.84 -0.90
N GLU A 143 10.12 9.96 -1.49
CA GLU A 143 8.83 9.92 -0.80
C GLU A 143 7.88 8.98 -1.55
N GLY A 144 7.01 8.28 -0.81
CA GLY A 144 5.89 7.56 -1.39
C GLY A 144 4.79 8.52 -1.83
N THR A 145 4.03 8.16 -2.86
CA THR A 145 2.92 8.96 -3.39
C THR A 145 1.57 8.25 -3.32
N ASP A 146 1.54 7.05 -2.77
CA ASP A 146 0.34 6.21 -2.64
C ASP A 146 0.19 5.64 -1.23
N ILE A 147 -0.97 5.05 -0.98
CA ILE A 147 -1.24 4.13 0.12
C ILE A 147 -1.25 2.73 -0.48
N PHE A 148 -0.37 1.87 0.01
CA PHE A 148 -0.23 0.49 -0.42
C PHE A 148 -0.52 -0.43 0.77
N LEU A 149 -1.76 -0.95 0.84
CA LEU A 149 -2.26 -1.79 1.93
C LEU A 149 -2.90 -3.06 1.35
N PRO A 150 -2.09 -4.01 0.87
CA PRO A 150 -2.63 -5.18 0.18
C PRO A 150 -3.51 -6.07 1.07
N ASP A 151 -3.27 -6.14 2.38
CA ASP A 151 -3.87 -7.13 3.26
C ASP A 151 -4.72 -6.63 4.44
N CYS A 152 -4.93 -5.32 4.60
CA CYS A 152 -5.77 -4.75 5.67
C CYS A 152 -7.26 -5.11 5.51
N PHE A 153 -7.99 -5.23 6.63
CA PHE A 153 -9.32 -5.85 6.69
C PHE A 153 -10.49 -4.84 6.56
N GLY A 154 -10.33 -3.86 5.70
CA GLY A 154 -11.31 -2.82 5.41
C GLY A 154 -10.74 -1.42 5.59
N PHE A 155 -11.44 -0.44 5.01
CA PHE A 155 -10.92 0.91 4.88
C PHE A 155 -12.01 1.94 5.16
N GLY A 156 -11.77 2.83 6.12
CA GLY A 156 -12.70 3.87 6.52
C GLY A 156 -12.80 5.01 5.49
N TRP A 157 -13.95 5.64 5.42
CA TRP A 157 -14.23 6.74 4.50
C TRP A 157 -13.34 7.99 4.72
N THR A 158 -12.67 8.09 5.87
CA THR A 158 -11.71 9.16 6.15
C THR A 158 -10.36 8.96 5.44
N LEU A 159 -10.05 7.75 4.98
CA LEU A 159 -8.74 7.43 4.42
C LEU A 159 -8.38 8.25 3.17
N PRO A 160 -9.28 8.47 2.17
CA PRO A 160 -8.98 9.35 1.05
C PRO A 160 -8.71 10.80 1.45
N THR A 161 -9.43 11.30 2.47
CA THR A 161 -9.18 12.65 3.03
C THR A 161 -7.78 12.72 3.63
N ILE A 162 -7.40 11.76 4.49
CA ILE A 162 -6.06 11.67 5.07
C ILE A 162 -5.02 11.63 3.96
N ALA A 163 -5.18 10.75 2.98
CA ALA A 163 -4.26 10.60 1.86
C ALA A 163 -4.02 11.91 1.11
N THR A 164 -5.09 12.58 0.70
CA THR A 164 -4.98 13.84 -0.06
C THR A 164 -4.36 14.97 0.73
N HIS A 165 -4.62 15.05 2.05
CA HIS A 165 -3.98 16.03 2.94
C HIS A 165 -2.50 15.71 3.22
N CYS A 166 -2.10 14.44 3.09
CA CYS A 166 -0.70 14.02 3.12
C CYS A 166 0.00 14.09 1.75
N GLY A 167 -0.66 14.61 0.71
CA GLY A 167 -0.10 14.73 -0.64
C GLY A 167 -0.09 13.44 -1.46
N LEU A 168 -0.83 12.41 -1.01
CA LEU A 168 -0.91 11.12 -1.70
C LEU A 168 -2.02 11.14 -2.75
N ILE A 169 -1.80 10.41 -3.85
CA ILE A 169 -2.66 10.44 -5.04
C ILE A 169 -3.38 9.13 -5.31
N GLY A 170 -2.92 8.02 -4.71
CA GLY A 170 -3.43 6.69 -5.00
C GLY A 170 -3.58 5.81 -3.77
N PHE A 171 -4.41 4.79 -3.94
CA PHE A 171 -4.64 3.73 -2.97
C PHE A 171 -4.78 2.39 -3.69
N SER A 172 -4.11 1.36 -3.20
CA SER A 172 -4.28 0.00 -3.73
C SER A 172 -4.37 -1.05 -2.63
N SER A 173 -5.18 -2.07 -2.90
CA SER A 173 -5.38 -3.24 -2.03
C SER A 173 -5.82 -4.45 -2.85
N GLN A 174 -5.70 -5.66 -2.28
CA GLN A 174 -6.34 -6.87 -2.82
C GLN A 174 -7.58 -7.30 -2.02
N LYS A 175 -7.68 -6.85 -0.78
CA LYS A 175 -8.58 -7.42 0.24
C LYS A 175 -10.07 -7.25 -0.06
N LEU A 176 -10.44 -6.36 -0.95
CA LEU A 176 -11.84 -6.10 -1.27
C LEU A 176 -12.44 -7.08 -2.31
N ASP A 177 -11.62 -7.94 -2.90
CA ASP A 177 -12.09 -8.91 -3.90
C ASP A 177 -11.96 -10.36 -3.44
N TRP A 178 -13.05 -10.88 -2.88
CA TRP A 178 -13.21 -12.27 -2.49
C TRP A 178 -14.17 -13.03 -3.40
N ARG A 179 -14.35 -12.60 -4.65
CA ARG A 179 -15.29 -13.20 -5.62
C ARG A 179 -15.13 -14.69 -5.83
N ASN A 180 -13.95 -15.22 -5.59
CA ASN A 180 -13.66 -16.65 -5.74
C ASN A 180 -13.86 -17.44 -4.45
N HIS A 181 -14.29 -16.81 -3.36
CA HIS A 181 -14.57 -17.52 -2.13
C HIS A 181 -15.98 -18.11 -2.18
N PRO A 182 -16.19 -19.41 -1.89
CA PRO A 182 -17.49 -20.08 -2.05
C PRO A 182 -18.63 -19.51 -1.19
N PHE A 183 -18.32 -18.64 -0.23
CA PHE A 183 -19.30 -17.97 0.64
C PHE A 183 -19.59 -16.52 0.26
N TYR A 184 -19.01 -15.99 -0.83
CA TYR A 184 -19.12 -14.56 -1.19
C TYR A 184 -19.54 -14.39 -2.65
N GLU A 185 -20.85 -14.53 -2.90
CA GLU A 185 -21.42 -14.28 -4.23
C GLU A 185 -21.42 -12.80 -4.64
N ASN A 186 -21.29 -11.87 -3.69
CA ASN A 186 -21.41 -10.43 -3.93
C ASN A 186 -20.22 -9.69 -3.29
N SER A 187 -19.11 -9.59 -4.00
CA SER A 187 -18.09 -8.62 -3.63
C SER A 187 -18.68 -7.20 -3.68
N LYS A 188 -18.59 -6.47 -2.57
CA LYS A 188 -19.00 -5.05 -2.50
C LYS A 188 -17.96 -4.10 -3.11
N HIS A 189 -17.07 -4.63 -3.91
CA HIS A 189 -16.09 -3.84 -4.61
C HIS A 189 -16.80 -2.94 -5.64
N PRO A 190 -16.74 -1.61 -5.49
CA PRO A 190 -17.50 -0.72 -6.37
C PRO A 190 -16.97 -0.75 -7.81
N PHE A 191 -15.66 -0.98 -7.98
CA PHE A 191 -14.96 -1.05 -9.26
C PHE A 191 -13.53 -1.57 -9.06
N THR A 192 -12.86 -1.94 -10.13
CA THR A 192 -11.46 -2.39 -10.08
C THR A 192 -10.46 -1.22 -10.20
N ILE A 193 -10.84 -0.17 -10.91
CA ILE A 193 -10.10 1.10 -11.03
C ILE A 193 -11.12 2.23 -11.03
N GLY A 194 -10.92 3.24 -10.19
CA GLY A 194 -11.83 4.38 -10.10
C GLY A 194 -11.33 5.43 -9.12
N LEU A 195 -12.20 6.36 -8.76
CA LEU A 195 -11.90 7.42 -7.80
C LEU A 195 -12.62 7.16 -6.48
N TRP A 196 -11.90 7.19 -5.39
CA TRP A 196 -12.46 7.09 -4.05
C TRP A 196 -12.50 8.48 -3.41
N LYS A 197 -13.73 8.94 -3.10
CA LYS A 197 -13.98 10.27 -2.56
C LYS A 197 -14.06 10.23 -1.04
N GLY A 198 -13.28 11.09 -0.39
CA GLY A 198 -13.27 11.27 1.06
C GLY A 198 -14.39 12.17 1.57
N VAL A 199 -14.48 12.27 2.90
CA VAL A 199 -15.51 13.06 3.59
C VAL A 199 -15.45 14.56 3.32
N ASP A 200 -14.30 15.06 2.88
CA ASP A 200 -14.08 16.46 2.48
C ASP A 200 -14.30 16.70 0.98
N GLY A 201 -14.70 15.67 0.23
CA GLY A 201 -14.95 15.73 -1.20
C GLY A 201 -13.71 15.56 -2.09
N LYS A 202 -12.50 15.52 -1.54
CA LYS A 202 -11.29 15.24 -2.30
C LYS A 202 -11.22 13.77 -2.69
N GLN A 203 -10.42 13.45 -3.69
CA GLN A 203 -10.39 12.13 -4.29
C GLN A 203 -8.96 11.62 -4.43
N VAL A 204 -8.78 10.31 -4.24
CA VAL A 204 -7.61 9.54 -4.67
C VAL A 204 -8.03 8.52 -5.71
N MET A 205 -7.11 8.10 -6.58
CA MET A 205 -7.37 6.98 -7.45
C MET A 205 -7.23 5.68 -6.66
N LEU A 206 -8.22 4.79 -6.80
CA LEU A 206 -8.22 3.46 -6.22
C LEU A 206 -7.96 2.42 -7.31
N ALA A 207 -7.05 1.50 -7.05
CA ALA A 207 -6.82 0.34 -7.91
C ALA A 207 -6.86 -0.96 -7.08
N HIS A 208 -7.66 -1.91 -7.57
CA HIS A 208 -7.69 -3.25 -7.01
C HIS A 208 -6.58 -4.11 -7.63
N GLY A 209 -5.65 -4.60 -6.78
CA GLY A 209 -4.49 -5.37 -7.22
C GLY A 209 -4.75 -6.83 -7.54
N TYR A 210 -5.93 -7.34 -7.20
CA TYR A 210 -6.26 -8.78 -7.19
C TYR A 210 -5.33 -9.57 -6.25
N ASP A 211 -5.22 -10.86 -6.44
CA ASP A 211 -4.38 -11.75 -5.63
C ASP A 211 -2.88 -11.41 -5.77
N TYR A 212 -2.24 -10.99 -4.68
CA TYR A 212 -0.80 -10.70 -4.63
C TYR A 212 0.08 -11.96 -4.77
N GLY A 213 -0.46 -13.12 -4.41
CA GLY A 213 0.23 -14.41 -4.55
C GLY A 213 0.18 -14.98 -5.97
N ARG A 214 -0.35 -14.24 -6.96
CA ARG A 214 -0.46 -14.73 -8.34
C ARG A 214 0.89 -15.12 -8.92
N ARG A 215 0.94 -16.29 -9.57
CA ARG A 215 2.14 -16.85 -10.19
C ARG A 215 1.87 -17.22 -11.64
N TRP A 216 2.91 -17.09 -12.47
CA TRP A 216 2.96 -17.57 -13.85
C TRP A 216 4.24 -18.38 -14.06
N ASP A 217 4.28 -19.22 -15.08
CA ASP A 217 5.40 -20.12 -15.36
C ASP A 217 6.04 -19.84 -16.72
N SER A 218 6.73 -18.72 -16.81
CA SER A 218 7.54 -18.35 -18.00
C SER A 218 6.74 -18.23 -19.30
N GLU A 219 5.48 -17.79 -19.23
CA GLU A 219 4.61 -17.54 -20.38
C GLU A 219 4.69 -16.09 -20.89
N ASP A 220 4.36 -15.86 -22.16
CA ASP A 220 4.27 -14.52 -22.76
C ASP A 220 2.95 -13.85 -22.35
N LEU A 221 2.99 -13.00 -21.32
CA LEU A 221 1.80 -12.31 -20.80
C LEU A 221 1.15 -11.36 -21.79
N SER A 222 1.85 -10.94 -22.86
CA SER A 222 1.21 -10.12 -23.91
C SER A 222 0.09 -10.85 -24.64
N LYS A 223 0.07 -12.19 -24.56
CA LYS A 223 -0.92 -13.09 -25.14
C LYS A 223 -1.84 -13.78 -24.11
N ASN A 224 -1.72 -13.38 -22.84
CA ASN A 224 -2.48 -14.02 -21.77
C ASN A 224 -3.95 -13.59 -21.85
N LYS A 225 -4.83 -14.59 -22.04
CA LYS A 225 -6.28 -14.38 -22.23
C LYS A 225 -6.98 -13.92 -20.95
N ASP A 226 -6.49 -14.34 -19.78
CA ASP A 226 -7.10 -13.95 -18.51
C ASP A 226 -6.89 -12.45 -18.28
N LEU A 227 -5.69 -11.91 -18.58
CA LEU A 227 -5.41 -10.47 -18.51
C LEU A 227 -6.26 -9.69 -19.53
N GLU A 228 -6.40 -10.21 -20.75
CA GLU A 228 -7.27 -9.59 -21.77
C GLU A 228 -8.74 -9.58 -21.33
N GLU A 229 -9.23 -10.66 -20.71
CA GLU A 229 -10.61 -10.77 -20.23
C GLU A 229 -10.85 -9.84 -19.04
N LEU A 230 -9.97 -9.86 -18.04
CA LEU A 230 -10.10 -9.01 -16.85
C LEU A 230 -10.14 -7.51 -17.23
N ALA A 231 -9.36 -7.09 -18.22
CA ALA A 231 -9.33 -5.68 -18.66
C ALA A 231 -10.65 -5.21 -19.27
N LYS A 232 -11.49 -6.09 -19.80
CA LYS A 232 -12.82 -5.72 -20.32
C LYS A 232 -13.78 -5.25 -19.23
N HIS A 233 -13.50 -5.61 -17.99
CA HIS A 233 -14.28 -5.23 -16.81
C HIS A 233 -13.76 -3.95 -16.12
N THR A 234 -12.78 -3.27 -16.74
CA THR A 234 -12.23 -2.02 -16.21
C THR A 234 -12.63 -0.84 -17.10
N PRO A 235 -12.82 0.36 -16.54
CA PRO A 235 -13.32 1.50 -17.32
C PRO A 235 -12.34 2.01 -18.39
N LEU A 236 -11.05 1.74 -18.23
CA LEU A 236 -9.98 2.31 -19.05
C LEU A 236 -9.35 1.30 -20.00
N ASN A 237 -9.88 0.08 -20.09
CA ASN A 237 -9.22 -1.06 -20.75
C ASN A 237 -7.79 -1.27 -20.21
N THR A 238 -7.63 -1.05 -18.91
CA THR A 238 -6.36 -1.03 -18.17
C THR A 238 -6.48 -1.94 -16.95
N LEU A 239 -5.44 -2.70 -16.67
CA LEU A 239 -5.32 -3.52 -15.47
C LEU A 239 -4.26 -2.95 -14.54
N TYR A 240 -4.55 -3.04 -13.25
CA TYR A 240 -3.56 -2.95 -12.19
C TYR A 240 -3.49 -4.33 -11.54
N ARG A 241 -2.34 -4.99 -11.60
CA ARG A 241 -2.24 -6.41 -11.24
C ARG A 241 -1.04 -6.69 -10.36
N TYR A 242 -1.30 -7.09 -9.12
CA TYR A 242 -0.28 -7.62 -8.24
C TYR A 242 0.20 -8.99 -8.73
N TYR A 243 1.45 -9.30 -8.45
CA TYR A 243 2.01 -10.64 -8.55
C TYR A 243 3.21 -10.77 -7.61
N GLY A 244 3.38 -11.95 -7.01
CA GLY A 244 4.49 -12.14 -6.10
C GLY A 244 4.24 -13.20 -5.06
N THR A 245 4.40 -12.81 -3.82
CA THR A 245 4.12 -13.64 -2.66
C THR A 245 3.50 -12.78 -1.56
N GLY A 246 2.75 -13.42 -0.67
CA GLY A 246 2.13 -12.75 0.47
C GLY A 246 2.57 -13.36 1.79
N ASP A 247 2.24 -12.68 2.85
CA ASP A 247 2.39 -13.04 4.26
C ASP A 247 3.84 -13.13 4.73
N ILE A 248 4.66 -13.96 4.11
CA ILE A 248 6.03 -14.28 4.55
C ILE A 248 7.14 -13.49 3.84
N GLY A 249 6.79 -12.50 3.04
CA GLY A 249 7.79 -11.80 2.23
C GLY A 249 8.46 -12.72 1.21
N GLY A 250 9.74 -12.51 0.92
CA GLY A 250 10.48 -13.22 -0.12
C GLY A 250 10.43 -12.48 -1.44
N SER A 251 10.09 -13.15 -2.54
CA SER A 251 10.02 -12.55 -3.87
C SER A 251 8.99 -13.22 -4.76
N PRO A 252 8.59 -12.60 -5.87
CA PRO A 252 7.94 -13.31 -6.97
C PRO A 252 8.78 -14.49 -7.44
N THR A 253 8.15 -15.52 -7.99
CA THR A 253 8.88 -16.66 -8.57
C THR A 253 9.66 -16.23 -9.82
N LEU A 254 10.75 -16.92 -10.10
CA LEU A 254 11.52 -16.75 -11.35
C LEU A 254 10.63 -16.85 -12.60
N GLY A 255 9.68 -17.79 -12.59
CA GLY A 255 8.69 -17.99 -13.67
C GLY A 255 7.83 -16.75 -13.88
N SER A 256 7.33 -16.13 -12.79
CA SER A 256 6.50 -14.94 -12.86
C SER A 256 7.27 -13.73 -13.38
N VAL A 257 8.49 -13.47 -12.86
CA VAL A 257 9.32 -12.36 -13.34
C VAL A 257 9.65 -12.52 -14.82
N ARG A 258 10.01 -13.75 -15.24
CA ARG A 258 10.25 -14.06 -16.65
C ARG A 258 9.00 -13.88 -17.51
N SER A 259 7.82 -14.22 -16.99
CA SER A 259 6.57 -14.02 -17.72
C SER A 259 6.30 -12.53 -17.99
N VAL A 260 6.53 -11.67 -17.02
CA VAL A 260 6.41 -10.21 -17.19
C VAL A 260 7.45 -9.73 -18.23
N GLU A 261 8.71 -10.16 -18.13
CA GLU A 261 9.75 -9.80 -19.10
C GLU A 261 9.41 -10.24 -20.53
N LEU A 262 8.90 -11.46 -20.70
CA LEU A 262 8.44 -11.96 -21.99
C LEU A 262 7.23 -11.15 -22.49
N GLY A 263 6.31 -10.79 -21.60
CA GLY A 263 5.16 -9.95 -21.93
C GLY A 263 5.53 -8.55 -22.40
N ILE A 264 6.52 -7.90 -21.76
CA ILE A 264 7.06 -6.58 -22.17
C ILE A 264 7.62 -6.64 -23.60
N LYS A 265 8.32 -7.72 -23.94
CA LYS A 265 8.92 -7.94 -25.25
C LYS A 265 7.94 -8.52 -26.28
N GLY A 266 6.74 -8.92 -25.82
CA GLY A 266 5.73 -9.57 -26.62
C GLY A 266 4.98 -8.61 -27.53
N ASN A 267 4.25 -9.16 -28.51
CA ASN A 267 3.47 -8.42 -29.49
C ASN A 267 1.98 -8.77 -29.50
N GLY A 268 1.50 -9.36 -28.40
CA GLY A 268 0.09 -9.72 -28.21
C GLY A 268 -0.85 -8.52 -27.99
N PRO A 269 -2.13 -8.80 -27.72
CA PRO A 269 -3.14 -7.78 -27.47
C PRO A 269 -2.97 -7.03 -26.14
N VAL A 270 -2.17 -7.55 -25.21
CA VAL A 270 -1.89 -6.93 -23.90
C VAL A 270 -0.53 -6.25 -23.93
N GLU A 271 -0.51 -4.95 -23.68
CA GLU A 271 0.70 -4.18 -23.40
C GLU A 271 1.06 -4.38 -21.93
N VAL A 272 2.15 -5.12 -21.67
CA VAL A 272 2.62 -5.46 -20.33
C VAL A 272 3.67 -4.45 -19.88
N ILE A 273 3.51 -3.93 -18.67
CA ILE A 273 4.43 -2.97 -18.05
C ILE A 273 4.83 -3.50 -16.68
N SER A 274 6.13 -3.60 -16.41
CA SER A 274 6.63 -3.74 -15.04
C SER A 274 6.50 -2.37 -14.38
N ALA A 275 5.69 -2.28 -13.32
CA ALA A 275 5.24 -0.99 -12.79
C ALA A 275 5.61 -0.80 -11.33
N THR A 276 5.84 0.46 -10.94
CA THR A 276 5.77 0.88 -9.54
C THR A 276 4.34 0.89 -9.04
N SER A 277 4.12 0.77 -7.73
CA SER A 277 2.78 0.75 -7.12
C SER A 277 1.97 2.00 -7.45
N ASP A 278 2.63 3.12 -7.65
CA ASP A 278 2.03 4.44 -7.92
C ASP A 278 1.99 4.83 -9.41
N GLN A 279 2.55 4.00 -10.31
CA GLN A 279 2.68 4.35 -11.73
C GLN A 279 1.32 4.61 -12.40
N LEU A 280 0.34 3.73 -12.16
CA LEU A 280 -1.00 3.91 -12.69
C LEU A 280 -1.58 5.27 -12.28
N PHE A 281 -1.46 5.62 -11.01
CA PHE A 281 -2.02 6.86 -10.47
C PHE A 281 -1.38 8.10 -11.08
N LYS A 282 -0.08 8.07 -11.29
CA LYS A 282 0.68 9.15 -11.94
C LYS A 282 0.33 9.30 -13.41
N ASP A 283 0.15 8.20 -14.15
CA ASP A 283 -0.17 8.20 -15.58
C ASP A 283 -1.55 8.78 -15.86
N TYR A 284 -2.47 8.76 -14.89
CA TYR A 284 -3.83 9.28 -15.03
C TYR A 284 -4.07 10.64 -14.35
N LEU A 285 -3.03 11.32 -13.88
CA LEU A 285 -3.15 12.71 -13.41
C LEU A 285 -3.24 13.69 -14.60
N PRO A 286 -4.03 14.76 -14.50
CA PRO A 286 -5.02 15.01 -13.45
C PRO A 286 -6.31 14.21 -13.68
N PHE A 287 -6.89 13.65 -12.63
CA PHE A 287 -8.03 12.71 -12.72
C PHE A 287 -9.29 13.29 -13.38
N ASN A 288 -9.48 14.61 -13.31
CA ASN A 288 -10.62 15.28 -13.96
C ASN A 288 -10.59 15.22 -15.50
N ASN A 289 -9.49 14.81 -16.09
CA ASN A 289 -9.40 14.55 -17.53
C ASN A 289 -9.99 13.19 -17.94
N HIS A 290 -10.41 12.38 -16.95
CA HIS A 290 -10.88 11.01 -17.12
C HIS A 290 -12.31 10.86 -16.58
N PRO A 291 -13.32 11.45 -17.26
CA PRO A 291 -14.71 11.41 -16.82
C PRO A 291 -15.33 10.00 -16.85
N GLU A 292 -14.68 9.06 -17.50
CA GLU A 292 -15.04 7.65 -17.54
C GLU A 292 -14.71 6.88 -16.24
N LEU A 293 -13.88 7.45 -15.34
CA LEU A 293 -13.57 6.83 -14.06
C LEU A 293 -14.79 6.87 -13.14
N PRO A 294 -15.26 5.73 -12.65
CA PRO A 294 -16.33 5.70 -11.64
C PRO A 294 -15.86 6.34 -10.35
N VAL A 295 -16.80 6.96 -9.63
CA VAL A 295 -16.54 7.58 -8.32
C VAL A 295 -17.31 6.80 -7.25
N PHE A 296 -16.62 6.40 -6.20
CA PHE A 296 -17.21 5.82 -5.01
C PHE A 296 -17.12 6.81 -3.84
N ASP A 297 -18.20 6.93 -3.08
CA ASP A 297 -18.35 7.82 -1.94
C ASP A 297 -18.87 7.01 -0.74
N GLY A 298 -18.00 6.64 0.16
CA GLY A 298 -18.35 5.77 1.29
C GLY A 298 -17.18 4.94 1.83
N GLU A 299 -17.50 4.01 2.71
CA GLU A 299 -16.55 3.08 3.33
C GLU A 299 -16.35 1.84 2.46
N LEU A 300 -15.15 1.29 2.48
CA LEU A 300 -14.80 0.03 1.83
C LEU A 300 -14.60 -1.06 2.89
N LEU A 301 -15.71 -1.53 3.44
CA LEU A 301 -15.70 -2.52 4.53
C LEU A 301 -15.80 -3.94 3.98
N MET A 302 -15.17 -4.86 4.70
CA MET A 302 -15.32 -6.29 4.47
C MET A 302 -16.56 -6.81 5.20
N ASP A 303 -17.27 -7.76 4.59
CA ASP A 303 -18.51 -8.27 5.16
C ASP A 303 -18.31 -9.44 6.12
N VAL A 304 -17.36 -10.32 5.84
CA VAL A 304 -17.19 -11.58 6.54
C VAL A 304 -15.72 -11.86 6.87
N HIS A 305 -14.84 -11.83 5.87
CA HIS A 305 -13.41 -12.09 6.11
C HIS A 305 -12.79 -10.98 6.96
N GLY A 306 -12.12 -11.35 8.05
CA GLY A 306 -11.42 -10.43 8.94
C GLY A 306 -12.33 -9.60 9.88
N THR A 307 -13.65 -9.55 9.67
CA THR A 307 -14.55 -8.70 10.49
C THR A 307 -14.61 -9.11 11.95
N GLY A 308 -14.53 -10.42 12.22
CA GLY A 308 -14.54 -10.94 13.60
C GLY A 308 -13.30 -10.59 14.42
N CYS A 309 -12.17 -10.32 13.79
CA CYS A 309 -10.92 -10.01 14.48
C CYS A 309 -11.02 -8.70 15.30
N TYR A 310 -11.82 -7.73 14.86
CA TYR A 310 -12.01 -6.46 15.56
C TYR A 310 -12.61 -6.60 16.96
N THR A 311 -13.16 -7.75 17.32
CA THR A 311 -13.67 -8.07 18.65
C THR A 311 -12.73 -8.95 19.47
N SER A 312 -11.61 -9.42 18.90
CA SER A 312 -10.59 -10.21 19.60
C SER A 312 -9.50 -9.32 20.19
N GLN A 313 -8.65 -9.90 21.07
CA GLN A 313 -7.49 -9.21 21.65
C GLN A 313 -7.81 -7.81 22.20
N ALA A 314 -8.82 -7.73 23.09
CA ALA A 314 -9.31 -6.49 23.64
C ALA A 314 -8.22 -5.62 24.30
N ALA A 315 -7.16 -6.25 24.85
CA ALA A 315 -6.02 -5.55 25.43
C ALA A 315 -5.29 -4.69 24.40
N MET A 316 -5.13 -5.16 23.16
CA MET A 316 -4.49 -4.39 22.09
C MET A 316 -5.28 -3.11 21.77
N LYS A 317 -6.61 -3.21 21.66
CA LYS A 317 -7.48 -2.03 21.45
C LYS A 317 -7.41 -1.05 22.62
N LEU A 318 -7.35 -1.57 23.85
CA LEU A 318 -7.22 -0.76 25.06
C LEU A 318 -5.88 -0.02 25.11
N TYR A 319 -4.76 -0.72 24.91
CA TYR A 319 -3.43 -0.11 24.92
C TYR A 319 -3.27 0.87 23.76
N ASN A 320 -3.73 0.54 22.56
CA ASN A 320 -3.77 1.46 21.44
C ASN A 320 -4.47 2.77 21.83
N ARG A 321 -5.69 2.70 22.37
CA ARG A 321 -6.43 3.91 22.75
C ARG A 321 -5.76 4.70 23.86
N GLN A 322 -5.17 4.02 24.83
CA GLN A 322 -4.43 4.68 25.91
C GLN A 322 -3.17 5.39 25.39
N ASN A 323 -2.40 4.74 24.50
CA ASN A 323 -1.22 5.35 23.87
C ASN A 323 -1.59 6.58 23.03
N GLU A 324 -2.65 6.52 22.22
CA GLU A 324 -3.15 7.66 21.45
C GLU A 324 -3.45 8.87 22.31
N GLN A 325 -4.21 8.66 23.40
CA GLN A 325 -4.62 9.74 24.31
C GLN A 325 -3.44 10.29 25.11
N LEU A 326 -2.57 9.40 25.59
CA LEU A 326 -1.44 9.79 26.43
C LEU A 326 -0.34 10.46 25.60
N GLY A 327 -0.11 10.02 24.36
CA GLY A 327 0.83 10.64 23.42
C GLY A 327 0.43 12.08 23.11
N ASP A 328 -0.83 12.33 22.76
CA ASP A 328 -1.36 13.68 22.53
C ASP A 328 -1.19 14.57 23.78
N ALA A 329 -1.58 14.07 24.96
CA ALA A 329 -1.45 14.82 26.21
C ALA A 329 0.01 15.12 26.56
N ALA A 330 0.92 14.16 26.36
CA ALA A 330 2.34 14.31 26.65
C ALA A 330 2.99 15.37 25.75
N GLU A 331 2.70 15.35 24.45
CA GLU A 331 3.22 16.36 23.51
C GLU A 331 2.72 17.76 23.82
N ARG A 332 1.42 17.92 24.08
CA ARG A 332 0.83 19.23 24.46
C ARG A 332 1.48 19.80 25.72
N ALA A 333 1.65 18.97 26.75
CA ALA A 333 2.31 19.39 27.97
C ALA A 333 3.79 19.74 27.74
N ALA A 334 4.50 18.94 26.93
CA ALA A 334 5.91 19.18 26.61
C ALA A 334 6.10 20.48 25.82
N VAL A 335 5.25 20.74 24.81
CA VAL A 335 5.24 22.02 24.06
C VAL A 335 4.97 23.19 24.98
N ALA A 336 4.00 23.08 25.89
CA ALA A 336 3.70 24.13 26.84
C ALA A 336 4.88 24.41 27.81
N ALA A 337 5.53 23.35 28.31
CA ALA A 337 6.68 23.46 29.19
C ALA A 337 7.89 24.13 28.48
N GLU A 338 8.16 23.77 27.24
CA GLU A 338 9.21 24.38 26.44
C GLU A 338 8.90 25.87 26.13
N TRP A 339 7.69 26.16 25.70
CA TRP A 339 7.26 27.52 25.40
C TRP A 339 7.33 28.44 26.63
N LEU A 340 7.05 27.91 27.83
CA LEU A 340 7.23 28.63 29.09
C LEU A 340 8.68 28.68 29.58
N GLY A 341 9.60 28.02 28.91
CA GLY A 341 11.01 27.94 29.29
C GLY A 341 11.27 27.11 30.55
N THR A 342 10.36 26.20 30.92
CA THR A 342 10.45 25.40 32.16
C THR A 342 11.09 24.01 31.93
N ALA A 343 11.04 23.50 30.69
CA ALA A 343 11.69 22.23 30.29
C ALA A 343 12.02 22.25 28.78
N ILE A 344 12.91 21.36 28.38
CA ILE A 344 13.23 21.12 26.96
C ILE A 344 12.26 20.06 26.44
N TYR A 345 11.77 20.23 25.20
CA TYR A 345 10.90 19.25 24.55
C TYR A 345 11.63 17.92 24.35
N PRO A 346 11.10 16.79 24.86
CA PRO A 346 11.80 15.51 24.82
C PRO A 346 11.59 14.78 23.47
N GLN A 347 12.05 15.40 22.39
CA GLN A 347 11.86 14.99 21.00
C GLN A 347 12.15 13.51 20.76
N HIS A 348 13.33 13.04 21.19
CA HIS A 348 13.76 11.66 20.97
C HIS A 348 12.81 10.66 21.67
N THR A 349 12.51 10.89 22.96
CA THR A 349 11.64 9.99 23.75
C THR A 349 10.24 9.89 23.15
N LEU A 350 9.66 11.03 22.74
CA LEU A 350 8.32 11.05 22.12
C LEU A 350 8.33 10.39 20.74
N THR A 351 9.35 10.65 19.92
CA THR A 351 9.47 10.02 18.60
C THR A 351 9.59 8.50 18.70
N GLU A 352 10.42 7.98 19.61
CA GLU A 352 10.58 6.54 19.78
C GLU A 352 9.32 5.89 20.38
N ALA A 353 8.60 6.58 21.29
CA ALA A 353 7.32 6.11 21.80
C ALA A 353 6.27 6.00 20.68
N TRP A 354 6.17 7.01 19.81
CA TRP A 354 5.27 6.99 18.66
C TRP A 354 5.63 5.89 17.66
N LYS A 355 6.89 5.72 17.29
CA LYS A 355 7.33 4.66 16.38
C LYS A 355 6.98 3.27 16.89
N ARG A 356 7.26 3.02 18.18
CA ARG A 356 6.99 1.73 18.83
C ARG A 356 5.49 1.42 18.88
N PHE A 357 4.70 2.38 19.30
CA PHE A 357 3.25 2.24 19.41
C PHE A 357 2.59 2.10 18.03
N ILE A 358 2.93 2.96 17.05
CA ILE A 358 2.37 2.89 15.70
C ILE A 358 2.74 1.58 15.01
N PHE A 359 3.91 1.02 15.28
CA PHE A 359 4.30 -0.29 14.76
C PHE A 359 3.26 -1.37 15.12
N HIS A 360 2.74 -1.37 16.35
CA HIS A 360 1.74 -2.33 16.79
C HIS A 360 0.29 -1.99 16.39
N GLN A 361 0.08 -0.94 15.63
CA GLN A 361 -1.15 -0.75 14.87
C GLN A 361 -1.19 -1.60 13.59
N PHE A 362 -0.17 -2.41 13.34
CA PHE A 362 -0.09 -3.39 12.28
C PHE A 362 -1.38 -4.21 12.17
N HIS A 363 -1.79 -4.54 10.93
CA HIS A 363 -3.13 -5.09 10.69
C HIS A 363 -3.39 -6.48 11.27
N ASP A 364 -2.36 -7.25 11.67
CA ASP A 364 -2.54 -8.51 12.41
C ASP A 364 -2.35 -8.35 13.93
N ASP A 365 -1.71 -7.29 14.39
CA ASP A 365 -1.57 -7.03 15.82
C ASP A 365 -2.82 -6.38 16.41
N LEU A 366 -3.13 -5.17 15.93
CA LEU A 366 -4.24 -4.38 16.46
C LEU A 366 -5.58 -5.07 16.23
N THR A 367 -5.77 -5.73 15.11
CA THR A 367 -6.99 -6.46 14.77
C THR A 367 -7.18 -7.72 15.61
N GLY A 368 -6.09 -8.40 16.00
CA GLY A 368 -6.17 -9.55 16.89
C GLY A 368 -6.04 -10.90 16.20
N THR A 369 -5.38 -10.96 15.04
CA THR A 369 -5.23 -12.18 14.22
C THR A 369 -3.92 -12.93 14.43
N SER A 370 -2.98 -12.34 15.17
CA SER A 370 -1.68 -12.96 15.47
C SER A 370 -1.75 -14.07 16.51
N ILE A 371 -0.71 -14.91 16.55
CA ILE A 371 -0.56 -15.96 17.56
C ILE A 371 -0.25 -15.39 18.96
N PRO A 372 -0.52 -16.12 20.06
CA PRO A 372 -0.25 -15.64 21.42
C PRO A 372 1.19 -15.17 21.65
N ARG A 373 2.17 -15.83 21.05
CA ARG A 373 3.58 -15.46 21.17
C ARG A 373 3.87 -14.05 20.61
N ALA A 374 3.23 -13.66 19.52
CA ALA A 374 3.37 -12.33 18.95
C ALA A 374 2.90 -11.24 19.93
N TYR A 375 1.79 -11.49 20.66
CA TYR A 375 1.26 -10.54 21.65
C TYR A 375 2.15 -10.34 22.87
N GLU A 376 3.06 -11.26 23.20
CA GLU A 376 4.06 -11.02 24.24
C GLU A 376 4.96 -9.84 23.88
N PHE A 377 5.33 -9.70 22.60
CA PHE A 377 6.10 -8.56 22.10
C PHE A 377 5.22 -7.29 22.01
N SER A 378 4.03 -7.40 21.42
CA SER A 378 3.13 -6.26 21.23
C SER A 378 2.76 -5.61 22.56
N TRP A 379 2.34 -6.38 23.55
CA TRP A 379 1.99 -5.82 24.87
C TRP A 379 3.18 -5.19 25.59
N ASN A 380 4.37 -5.80 25.48
CA ASN A 380 5.58 -5.22 26.05
C ASN A 380 5.87 -3.84 25.45
N ASP A 381 5.82 -3.71 24.14
CA ASP A 381 6.11 -2.47 23.44
C ASP A 381 5.04 -1.41 23.67
N GLU A 382 3.77 -1.78 23.70
CA GLU A 382 2.67 -0.90 24.06
C GLU A 382 2.84 -0.32 25.47
N LEU A 383 3.23 -1.16 26.47
CA LEU A 383 3.48 -0.71 27.83
C LEU A 383 4.73 0.18 27.95
N ILE A 384 5.78 -0.08 27.16
CA ILE A 384 6.97 0.78 27.11
C ILE A 384 6.58 2.16 26.57
N SER A 385 5.78 2.22 25.51
CA SER A 385 5.30 3.48 24.94
C SER A 385 4.45 4.27 25.93
N LEU A 386 3.50 3.60 26.60
CA LEU A 386 2.69 4.20 27.67
C LEU A 386 3.58 4.79 28.80
N LYS A 387 4.62 4.07 29.21
CA LYS A 387 5.57 4.57 30.20
C LYS A 387 6.31 5.80 29.71
N GLN A 388 6.81 5.81 28.47
CA GLN A 388 7.54 6.92 27.90
C GLN A 388 6.66 8.18 27.80
N PHE A 389 5.42 8.06 27.29
CA PHE A 389 4.47 9.15 27.25
C PHE A 389 4.08 9.66 28.64
N SER A 390 3.81 8.75 29.59
CA SER A 390 3.48 9.09 30.97
C SER A 390 4.61 9.87 31.66
N GLN A 391 5.86 9.44 31.46
CA GLN A 391 7.02 10.14 31.99
C GLN A 391 7.19 11.54 31.38
N ALA A 392 7.04 11.68 30.07
CA ALA A 392 7.07 12.97 29.37
C ALA A 392 5.99 13.92 29.88
N LEU A 393 4.75 13.41 30.00
CA LEU A 393 3.63 14.18 30.54
C LEU A 393 3.88 14.66 31.98
N THR A 394 4.23 13.72 32.87
CA THR A 394 4.45 14.01 34.29
C THR A 394 5.61 15.00 34.48
N SER A 395 6.71 14.80 33.79
CA SER A 395 7.88 15.71 33.86
C SER A 395 7.54 17.12 33.39
N SER A 396 6.80 17.25 32.28
CA SER A 396 6.41 18.54 31.74
C SER A 396 5.42 19.28 32.64
N VAL A 397 4.42 18.56 33.15
CA VAL A 397 3.45 19.15 34.10
C VAL A 397 4.13 19.58 35.40
N ASN A 398 5.02 18.78 35.96
CA ASN A 398 5.77 19.13 37.16
C ASN A 398 6.69 20.35 36.94
N ALA A 399 7.34 20.44 35.78
CA ALA A 399 8.16 21.59 35.42
C ALA A 399 7.34 22.90 35.37
N ILE A 400 6.15 22.86 34.78
CA ILE A 400 5.24 24.01 34.75
C ILE A 400 4.73 24.34 36.17
N ALA A 401 4.24 23.33 36.91
CA ALA A 401 3.68 23.50 38.25
C ALA A 401 4.71 24.08 39.24
N GLY A 402 5.99 23.67 39.14
CA GLY A 402 7.07 24.18 39.96
C GLY A 402 7.33 25.67 39.83
N GLN A 403 6.87 26.31 38.76
CA GLN A 403 6.99 27.77 38.55
C GLN A 403 5.73 28.54 39.01
N MET A 404 4.67 27.84 39.38
CA MET A 404 3.43 28.50 39.80
C MET A 404 3.47 28.89 41.27
N ASP A 405 3.13 30.15 41.58
CA ASP A 405 2.89 30.58 42.94
C ASP A 405 1.50 30.16 43.40
N THR A 406 1.46 29.06 44.14
CA THR A 406 0.19 28.51 44.69
C THR A 406 -0.13 29.01 46.11
N ARG A 407 0.65 29.96 46.62
CA ARG A 407 0.42 30.52 47.98
C ARG A 407 -0.90 31.33 47.99
N VAL A 408 -1.83 30.93 48.81
CA VAL A 408 -3.09 31.67 49.06
C VAL A 408 -2.87 32.60 50.25
N LYS A 409 -3.23 33.87 50.11
CA LYS A 409 -3.36 34.76 51.29
C LYS A 409 -4.53 34.23 52.14
N GLY A 410 -4.22 33.70 53.33
CA GLY A 410 -5.21 33.35 54.33
C GLY A 410 -5.88 34.57 54.94
#